data_0f86f170c3fa03f00556d86102c0b3c0
#
_entry.id   0f86f170c3fa03f00556d86102c0b3c0
#
_cell.length_a   1.000
_cell.length_b   1.000
_cell.length_c   1.000
_cell.angle_alpha   90.00
_cell.angle_beta   90.00
_cell.angle_gamma   90.00
#
_symmetry.space_group_name_H-M   'P 1'
#
loop_
_entity.id
_entity.type
_entity.pdbx_description
1 polymer ?
#
loop_
_entity_poly.entity_id
_entity_poly.type
_entity_poly.pdbx_seq_one_letter_code
_entity_poly.pdbx_strand_id
1 'polypeptide(L)'
;MYKRQAKKAVKASQKEFVERLASYADCYINDAFGTAHRAHASTALIADKFPHDKMFGYVMENELQAVDRLMLNPRRPFAAIIGGSKVSTKISILENLMEKVDSIVIGGGMSYTFAAAQGGKVGNSLCEPEMFPTALEIVKKAEERGVKLVFSPDALIADKFAEDADTRQAPVNDIPDGWMGLDIGEEGKKTFREHILGCKTILWNGPVGVFEMDKFATGSKAVAEAIAEATSKGAFSLIGGGDSVACINKFSLADKVSYVSTGGGALLEYIEGKELPGVAAIRK
;
A
#
# COMPACT_ATOMS: atom_id res chain seq x y z
N MET A 1 -32.59 3.97 -19.76
CA MET A 1 -32.91 5.40 -19.94
C MET A 1 -32.67 6.22 -18.64
N TYR A 2 -33.20 5.84 -17.49
CA TYR A 2 -33.02 6.55 -16.20
C TYR A 2 -31.57 6.79 -15.74
N LYS A 3 -30.67 5.77 -15.83
CA LYS A 3 -29.25 5.93 -15.44
C LYS A 3 -28.51 6.99 -16.27
N ARG A 4 -28.91 7.21 -17.53
CA ARG A 4 -28.27 8.19 -18.43
C ARG A 4 -28.75 9.63 -18.13
N GLN A 5 -30.02 9.76 -17.71
CA GLN A 5 -30.60 11.05 -17.29
C GLN A 5 -30.03 11.49 -15.92
N ALA A 6 -29.90 10.58 -14.96
CA ALA A 6 -29.28 10.85 -13.68
C ALA A 6 -27.82 11.30 -13.83
N LYS A 7 -27.02 10.64 -14.69
CA LYS A 7 -25.64 11.08 -14.98
C LYS A 7 -25.56 12.49 -15.62
N LYS A 8 -26.52 12.87 -16.47
CA LYS A 8 -26.57 14.22 -17.06
C LYS A 8 -26.93 15.28 -16.00
N ALA A 9 -27.90 14.99 -15.12
CA ALA A 9 -28.29 15.88 -14.05
C ALA A 9 -27.14 16.10 -13.04
N VAL A 10 -26.41 15.04 -12.66
CA VAL A 10 -25.22 15.15 -11.79
C VAL A 10 -24.13 16.01 -12.44
N LYS A 11 -23.86 15.85 -13.74
CA LYS A 11 -22.87 16.69 -14.45
C LYS A 11 -23.29 18.16 -14.54
N ALA A 12 -24.58 18.44 -14.70
CA ALA A 12 -25.10 19.82 -14.75
C ALA A 12 -24.96 20.47 -13.36
N SER A 13 -25.35 19.77 -12.29
CA SER A 13 -25.22 20.28 -10.91
C SER A 13 -23.75 20.45 -10.48
N GLN A 14 -22.84 19.59 -10.96
CA GLN A 14 -21.41 19.78 -10.73
C GLN A 14 -20.87 21.06 -11.38
N LYS A 15 -21.31 21.38 -12.60
CA LYS A 15 -20.88 22.62 -13.27
C LYS A 15 -21.37 23.87 -12.52
N GLU A 16 -22.65 23.91 -12.15
CA GLU A 16 -23.21 25.00 -11.36
C GLU A 16 -22.46 25.16 -10.02
N PHE A 17 -22.15 24.02 -9.35
CA PHE A 17 -21.40 24.05 -8.12
C PHE A 17 -19.97 24.58 -8.31
N VAL A 18 -19.30 24.20 -9.39
CA VAL A 18 -17.96 24.71 -9.73
C VAL A 18 -17.99 26.23 -9.96
N GLU A 19 -18.97 26.73 -10.75
CA GLU A 19 -19.13 28.18 -10.99
C GLU A 19 -19.32 28.94 -9.66
N ARG A 20 -20.18 28.40 -8.79
CA ARG A 20 -20.45 29.00 -7.49
C ARG A 20 -19.23 28.99 -6.57
N LEU A 21 -18.47 27.88 -6.52
CA LEU A 21 -17.24 27.80 -5.74
C LEU A 21 -16.20 28.80 -6.27
N ALA A 22 -16.01 28.84 -7.59
CA ALA A 22 -15.03 29.71 -8.20
C ALA A 22 -15.35 31.21 -8.00
N SER A 23 -16.62 31.58 -7.81
CA SER A 23 -17.00 32.97 -7.56
C SER A 23 -16.59 33.52 -6.19
N TYR A 24 -16.06 32.67 -5.30
CA TYR A 24 -15.66 33.09 -3.95
C TYR A 24 -14.19 33.50 -3.82
N ALA A 25 -13.36 33.27 -4.86
CA ALA A 25 -11.92 33.48 -4.75
C ALA A 25 -11.31 33.83 -6.10
N ASP A 26 -10.13 34.46 -6.07
CA ASP A 26 -9.38 34.90 -7.25
C ASP A 26 -8.29 33.86 -7.63
N CYS A 27 -7.99 32.89 -6.77
CA CYS A 27 -7.04 31.83 -7.05
C CYS A 27 -7.51 30.50 -6.44
N TYR A 28 -6.93 29.39 -6.94
CA TYR A 28 -7.24 28.04 -6.49
C TYR A 28 -5.97 27.31 -6.01
N ILE A 29 -5.98 26.84 -4.78
CA ILE A 29 -4.93 25.99 -4.21
C ILE A 29 -5.50 24.61 -3.95
N ASN A 30 -4.94 23.58 -4.61
CA ASN A 30 -5.28 22.19 -4.30
C ASN A 30 -4.28 21.63 -3.29
N ASP A 31 -4.77 21.34 -2.09
CA ASP A 31 -3.97 20.77 -1.00
C ASP A 31 -4.55 19.46 -0.44
N ALA A 32 -5.35 18.76 -1.28
CA ALA A 32 -6.09 17.56 -0.90
C ALA A 32 -5.63 16.33 -1.68
N PHE A 33 -4.43 15.81 -1.35
CA PHE A 33 -3.84 14.64 -2.03
C PHE A 33 -4.70 13.38 -1.92
N GLY A 34 -5.29 13.10 -0.74
CA GLY A 34 -6.13 11.92 -0.53
C GLY A 34 -7.34 11.81 -1.48
N THR A 35 -7.78 12.90 -2.09
CA THR A 35 -8.88 12.94 -3.06
C THR A 35 -8.43 13.16 -4.50
N ALA A 36 -7.12 13.32 -4.74
CA ALA A 36 -6.56 13.68 -6.04
C ALA A 36 -6.84 12.65 -7.16
N HIS A 37 -7.10 11.39 -6.79
CA HIS A 37 -7.48 10.32 -7.72
C HIS A 37 -8.92 10.43 -8.26
N ARG A 38 -9.70 11.43 -7.82
CA ARG A 38 -11.10 11.61 -8.22
C ARG A 38 -11.33 12.97 -8.91
N ALA A 39 -12.03 12.95 -10.04
CA ALA A 39 -12.42 14.16 -10.76
C ALA A 39 -13.63 14.84 -10.09
N HIS A 40 -13.48 15.27 -8.84
CA HIS A 40 -14.52 15.99 -8.13
C HIS A 40 -14.55 17.48 -8.51
N ALA A 41 -15.70 18.13 -8.26
CA ALA A 41 -15.90 19.55 -8.53
C ALA A 41 -14.82 20.42 -7.87
N SER A 42 -14.55 20.20 -6.58
CA SER A 42 -13.64 21.00 -5.76
C SER A 42 -12.16 20.62 -5.86
N THR A 43 -11.82 19.46 -6.46
CA THR A 43 -10.41 18.97 -6.51
C THR A 43 -9.83 18.90 -7.91
N ALA A 44 -10.67 18.89 -8.96
CA ALA A 44 -10.21 18.83 -10.33
C ALA A 44 -10.94 19.83 -11.23
N LEU A 45 -12.29 19.80 -11.26
CA LEU A 45 -13.05 20.61 -12.24
C LEU A 45 -12.95 22.11 -12.00
N ILE A 46 -12.78 22.53 -10.74
CA ILE A 46 -12.64 23.95 -10.37
C ILE A 46 -11.36 24.56 -10.94
N ALA A 47 -10.31 23.79 -11.15
CA ALA A 47 -9.03 24.28 -11.67
C ALA A 47 -9.16 24.89 -13.08
N ASP A 48 -10.16 24.48 -13.87
CA ASP A 48 -10.44 25.06 -15.19
C ASP A 48 -10.94 26.52 -15.13
N LYS A 49 -11.39 26.97 -13.92
CA LYS A 49 -11.83 28.37 -13.70
C LYS A 49 -10.68 29.30 -13.34
N PHE A 50 -9.52 28.76 -13.04
CA PHE A 50 -8.31 29.52 -12.69
C PHE A 50 -7.16 29.13 -13.62
N PRO A 51 -7.20 29.53 -14.90
CA PRO A 51 -6.21 29.05 -15.88
C PRO A 51 -4.77 29.45 -15.57
N HIS A 52 -4.57 30.57 -14.84
CA HIS A 52 -3.26 31.12 -14.51
C HIS A 52 -3.00 31.17 -12.99
N ASP A 53 -4.05 31.14 -12.19
CA ASP A 53 -3.99 31.35 -10.73
C ASP A 53 -4.37 30.07 -9.97
N LYS A 54 -3.74 28.95 -10.34
CA LYS A 54 -3.92 27.65 -9.72
C LYS A 54 -2.57 27.04 -9.35
N MET A 55 -2.49 26.41 -8.16
CA MET A 55 -1.24 25.84 -7.67
C MET A 55 -1.51 24.68 -6.70
N PHE A 56 -0.46 23.93 -6.40
CA PHE A 56 -0.47 22.97 -5.30
C PHE A 56 -0.27 23.69 -3.97
N GLY A 57 -0.94 23.23 -2.93
CA GLY A 57 -0.57 23.55 -1.56
C GLY A 57 0.58 22.65 -1.05
N TYR A 58 1.08 22.96 0.12
CA TYR A 58 2.26 22.27 0.69
C TYR A 58 2.06 20.78 0.95
N VAL A 59 0.84 20.36 1.33
CA VAL A 59 0.55 18.92 1.52
C VAL A 59 0.65 18.17 0.19
N MET A 60 0.00 18.71 -0.86
CA MET A 60 0.09 18.14 -2.22
C MET A 60 1.51 18.10 -2.73
N GLU A 61 2.26 19.18 -2.55
CA GLU A 61 3.66 19.26 -2.99
C GLU A 61 4.54 18.23 -2.28
N ASN A 62 4.44 18.13 -0.95
CA ASN A 62 5.21 17.16 -0.16
C ASN A 62 4.86 15.70 -0.53
N GLU A 63 3.58 15.40 -0.73
CA GLU A 63 3.12 14.08 -1.17
C GLU A 63 3.71 13.73 -2.54
N LEU A 64 3.59 14.63 -3.51
CA LEU A 64 4.14 14.41 -4.86
C LEU A 64 5.65 14.26 -4.85
N GLN A 65 6.38 15.10 -4.11
CA GLN A 65 7.83 15.00 -3.98
C GLN A 65 8.26 13.66 -3.34
N ALA A 66 7.56 13.21 -2.30
CA ALA A 66 7.86 11.95 -1.63
C ALA A 66 7.64 10.75 -2.56
N VAL A 67 6.53 10.74 -3.32
CA VAL A 67 6.22 9.65 -4.25
C VAL A 67 7.12 9.72 -5.50
N ASP A 68 7.39 10.89 -6.04
CA ASP A 68 8.31 11.07 -7.17
C ASP A 68 9.73 10.60 -6.80
N ARG A 69 10.19 10.87 -5.58
CA ARG A 69 11.47 10.37 -5.09
C ARG A 69 11.52 8.83 -5.07
N LEU A 70 10.40 8.19 -4.73
CA LEU A 70 10.27 6.74 -4.72
C LEU A 70 10.20 6.16 -6.13
N MET A 71 9.43 6.78 -7.05
CA MET A 71 9.05 6.20 -8.34
C MET A 71 9.98 6.58 -9.48
N LEU A 72 10.58 7.77 -9.46
CA LEU A 72 11.38 8.27 -10.57
C LEU A 72 12.88 8.03 -10.37
N ASN A 73 13.41 8.24 -9.18
CA ASN A 73 14.84 8.16 -8.90
C ASN A 73 15.14 7.47 -7.55
N PRO A 74 14.70 6.21 -7.33
CA PRO A 74 14.97 5.51 -6.08
C PRO A 74 16.45 5.18 -5.94
N ARG A 75 17.01 5.36 -4.74
CA ARG A 75 18.31 4.78 -4.42
C ARG A 75 18.16 3.28 -4.20
N ARG A 76 19.03 2.50 -4.85
CA ARG A 76 18.96 1.04 -4.76
C ARG A 76 19.89 0.48 -3.66
N PRO A 77 19.55 -0.67 -3.05
CA PRO A 77 18.37 -1.52 -3.34
C PRO A 77 17.05 -0.87 -2.91
N PHE A 78 16.00 -1.05 -3.72
CA PHE A 78 14.65 -0.61 -3.43
C PHE A 78 13.75 -1.81 -3.12
N ALA A 79 13.17 -1.85 -1.92
CA ALA A 79 12.20 -2.85 -1.52
C ALA A 79 10.81 -2.26 -1.35
N ALA A 80 9.79 -2.95 -1.88
CA ALA A 80 8.41 -2.72 -1.52
C ALA A 80 7.94 -3.81 -0.55
N ILE A 81 7.34 -3.43 0.57
CA ILE A 81 6.71 -4.33 1.52
C ILE A 81 5.21 -4.23 1.27
N ILE A 82 4.63 -5.30 0.76
CA ILE A 82 3.23 -5.37 0.39
C ILE A 82 2.55 -6.41 1.27
N GLY A 83 1.67 -5.95 2.11
CA GLY A 83 0.85 -6.79 2.97
C GLY A 83 -0.65 -6.60 2.70
N GLY A 84 -1.44 -7.23 3.55
CA GLY A 84 -2.89 -7.17 3.46
C GLY A 84 -3.53 -8.54 3.30
N SER A 85 -4.86 -8.57 3.22
CA SER A 85 -5.62 -9.81 3.28
C SER A 85 -5.69 -10.59 1.97
N LYS A 86 -5.71 -9.90 0.80
CA LYS A 86 -6.08 -10.50 -0.49
C LYS A 86 -5.15 -10.13 -1.63
N VAL A 87 -4.71 -11.13 -2.41
CA VAL A 87 -3.95 -10.96 -3.66
C VAL A 87 -4.75 -10.16 -4.68
N SER A 88 -6.05 -10.49 -4.84
CA SER A 88 -6.95 -9.87 -5.82
C SER A 88 -6.98 -8.34 -5.75
N THR A 89 -6.76 -7.76 -4.56
CA THR A 89 -6.75 -6.31 -4.36
C THR A 89 -5.39 -5.66 -4.62
N LYS A 90 -4.34 -6.44 -4.84
CA LYS A 90 -2.95 -5.97 -4.93
C LYS A 90 -2.27 -6.27 -6.28
N ILE A 91 -2.96 -6.92 -7.22
CA ILE A 91 -2.37 -7.34 -8.51
C ILE A 91 -1.74 -6.15 -9.22
N SER A 92 -2.52 -5.09 -9.47
CA SER A 92 -2.05 -3.93 -10.22
C SER A 92 -0.85 -3.25 -9.58
N ILE A 93 -0.83 -3.16 -8.24
CA ILE A 93 0.30 -2.56 -7.53
C ILE A 93 1.55 -3.45 -7.60
N LEU A 94 1.39 -4.78 -7.47
CA LEU A 94 2.50 -5.73 -7.59
C LEU A 94 3.13 -5.66 -8.99
N GLU A 95 2.31 -5.69 -10.05
CA GLU A 95 2.79 -5.64 -11.43
C GLU A 95 3.54 -4.34 -11.75
N ASN A 96 3.02 -3.19 -11.33
CA ASN A 96 3.68 -1.90 -11.55
C ASN A 96 4.97 -1.76 -10.73
N LEU A 97 4.97 -2.25 -9.48
CA LEU A 97 6.16 -2.20 -8.65
C LEU A 97 7.29 -3.08 -9.18
N MET A 98 6.99 -4.23 -9.80
CA MET A 98 8.01 -5.09 -10.41
C MET A 98 8.87 -4.38 -11.48
N GLU A 99 8.41 -3.27 -12.04
CA GLU A 99 9.19 -2.46 -12.98
C GLU A 99 10.14 -1.48 -12.29
N LYS A 100 9.98 -1.29 -11.00
CA LYS A 100 10.63 -0.21 -10.24
C LYS A 100 11.55 -0.70 -9.13
N VAL A 101 11.22 -1.85 -8.51
CA VAL A 101 11.88 -2.35 -7.30
C VAL A 101 12.89 -3.46 -7.58
N ASP A 102 13.82 -3.67 -6.66
CA ASP A 102 14.73 -4.82 -6.68
C ASP A 102 14.13 -6.02 -5.94
N SER A 103 13.18 -5.76 -5.04
CA SER A 103 12.52 -6.81 -4.27
C SER A 103 11.13 -6.42 -3.78
N ILE A 104 10.29 -7.43 -3.57
CA ILE A 104 8.97 -7.27 -2.94
C ILE A 104 8.90 -8.24 -1.76
N VAL A 105 8.70 -7.70 -0.57
CA VAL A 105 8.40 -8.46 0.64
C VAL A 105 6.89 -8.66 0.69
N ILE A 106 6.43 -9.90 0.67
CA ILE A 106 5.00 -10.26 0.69
C ILE A 106 4.63 -10.79 2.07
N GLY A 107 3.65 -10.12 2.70
CA GLY A 107 3.15 -10.47 4.03
C GLY A 107 1.63 -10.40 4.13
N GLY A 108 1.12 -10.65 5.34
CA GLY A 108 -0.31 -10.69 5.62
C GLY A 108 -1.03 -11.89 5.01
N GLY A 109 -2.36 -11.87 5.02
CA GLY A 109 -3.18 -12.99 4.56
C GLY A 109 -2.94 -13.40 3.11
N MET A 110 -2.53 -12.45 2.26
CA MET A 110 -2.23 -12.75 0.86
C MET A 110 -1.04 -13.73 0.70
N SER A 111 -0.11 -13.82 1.65
CA SER A 111 1.03 -14.74 1.59
C SER A 111 0.59 -16.20 1.59
N TYR A 112 -0.53 -16.53 2.24
CA TYR A 112 -1.06 -17.89 2.25
C TYR A 112 -1.64 -18.31 0.90
N THR A 113 -2.18 -17.36 0.11
CA THR A 113 -2.58 -17.64 -1.28
C THR A 113 -1.36 -18.01 -2.13
N PHE A 114 -0.23 -17.31 -1.98
CA PHE A 114 1.03 -17.67 -2.66
C PHE A 114 1.56 -19.04 -2.20
N ALA A 115 1.55 -19.31 -0.89
CA ALA A 115 2.01 -20.59 -0.35
C ALA A 115 1.16 -21.77 -0.86
N ALA A 116 -0.17 -21.62 -0.84
CA ALA A 116 -1.09 -22.64 -1.34
C ALA A 116 -0.98 -22.85 -2.85
N ALA A 117 -0.83 -21.77 -3.65
CA ALA A 117 -0.63 -21.86 -5.10
C ALA A 117 0.64 -22.65 -5.46
N GLN A 118 1.66 -22.63 -4.60
CA GLN A 118 2.90 -23.40 -4.74
C GLN A 118 2.81 -24.83 -4.15
N GLY A 119 1.60 -25.27 -3.76
CA GLY A 119 1.35 -26.63 -3.25
C GLY A 119 1.49 -26.78 -1.72
N GLY A 120 1.65 -25.69 -0.98
CA GLY A 120 1.69 -25.71 0.48
C GLY A 120 0.31 -25.95 1.11
N LYS A 121 0.32 -26.42 2.36
CA LYS A 121 -0.88 -26.53 3.21
C LYS A 121 -0.98 -25.28 4.06
N VAL A 122 -2.12 -24.61 4.02
CA VAL A 122 -2.34 -23.34 4.73
C VAL A 122 -3.45 -23.42 5.78
N GLY A 123 -3.96 -24.63 6.06
CA GLY A 123 -5.03 -24.87 7.05
C GLY A 123 -6.26 -24.00 6.78
N ASN A 124 -6.78 -23.35 7.81
CA ASN A 124 -7.91 -22.43 7.75
C ASN A 124 -7.49 -20.97 7.48
N SER A 125 -6.24 -20.72 7.05
CA SER A 125 -5.75 -19.39 6.74
C SER A 125 -6.56 -18.75 5.61
N LEU A 126 -6.62 -17.42 5.61
CA LEU A 126 -7.26 -16.68 4.52
C LEU A 126 -6.55 -16.99 3.20
N CYS A 127 -7.29 -17.52 2.24
CA CYS A 127 -6.76 -17.95 0.96
C CYS A 127 -7.77 -17.68 -0.15
N GLU A 128 -7.29 -17.32 -1.35
CA GLU A 128 -8.09 -17.08 -2.55
C GLU A 128 -7.73 -18.14 -3.62
N PRO A 129 -8.37 -19.34 -3.64
CA PRO A 129 -8.02 -20.39 -4.58
C PRO A 129 -8.16 -19.98 -6.05
N GLU A 130 -9.15 -19.11 -6.36
CA GLU A 130 -9.36 -18.53 -7.68
C GLU A 130 -8.19 -17.68 -8.17
N MET A 131 -7.32 -17.23 -7.24
CA MET A 131 -6.14 -16.41 -7.54
C MET A 131 -4.85 -17.22 -7.69
N PHE A 132 -4.87 -18.55 -7.55
CA PHE A 132 -3.67 -19.38 -7.70
C PHE A 132 -2.95 -19.20 -9.05
N PRO A 133 -3.64 -19.22 -10.20
CA PRO A 133 -2.98 -18.97 -11.48
C PRO A 133 -2.29 -17.60 -11.52
N THR A 134 -2.96 -16.56 -11.00
CA THR A 134 -2.41 -15.20 -10.95
C THR A 134 -1.22 -15.10 -10.00
N ALA A 135 -1.28 -15.75 -8.83
CA ALA A 135 -0.18 -15.77 -7.88
C ALA A 135 1.07 -16.44 -8.49
N LEU A 136 0.92 -17.57 -9.19
CA LEU A 136 2.01 -18.25 -9.91
C LEU A 136 2.55 -17.39 -11.06
N GLU A 137 1.69 -16.68 -11.79
CA GLU A 137 2.12 -15.74 -12.84
C GLU A 137 2.93 -14.58 -12.28
N ILE A 138 2.55 -14.04 -11.12
CA ILE A 138 3.30 -12.99 -10.40
C ILE A 138 4.71 -13.50 -10.02
N VAL A 139 4.81 -14.72 -9.48
CA VAL A 139 6.10 -15.34 -9.15
C VAL A 139 6.97 -15.46 -10.40
N LYS A 140 6.44 -16.00 -11.48
CA LYS A 140 7.15 -16.15 -12.76
C LYS A 140 7.60 -14.80 -13.33
N LYS A 141 6.73 -13.80 -13.34
CA LYS A 141 7.06 -12.44 -13.81
C LYS A 141 8.17 -11.80 -12.97
N ALA A 142 8.16 -12.00 -11.66
CA ALA A 142 9.20 -11.50 -10.78
C ALA A 142 10.56 -12.14 -11.12
N GLU A 143 10.61 -13.45 -11.31
CA GLU A 143 11.81 -14.18 -11.72
C GLU A 143 12.34 -13.66 -13.07
N GLU A 144 11.46 -13.55 -14.08
CA GLU A 144 11.82 -13.05 -15.43
C GLU A 144 12.38 -11.63 -15.40
N ARG A 145 11.95 -10.80 -14.44
CA ARG A 145 12.40 -9.40 -14.27
C ARG A 145 13.57 -9.25 -13.29
N GLY A 146 14.01 -10.33 -12.68
CA GLY A 146 15.08 -10.30 -11.66
C GLY A 146 14.65 -9.62 -10.35
N VAL A 147 13.34 -9.54 -10.08
CA VAL A 147 12.81 -9.00 -8.84
C VAL A 147 12.70 -10.11 -7.80
N LYS A 148 13.34 -9.93 -6.64
CA LYS A 148 13.32 -10.91 -5.56
C LYS A 148 11.99 -10.83 -4.80
N LEU A 149 11.19 -11.90 -4.80
CA LEU A 149 10.08 -12.05 -3.86
C LEU A 149 10.59 -12.61 -2.54
N VAL A 150 10.24 -11.96 -1.43
CA VAL A 150 10.65 -12.34 -0.08
C VAL A 150 9.41 -12.70 0.71
N PHE A 151 9.31 -13.97 1.10
CA PHE A 151 8.23 -14.51 1.93
C PHE A 151 8.74 -14.85 3.33
N SER A 152 7.83 -14.85 4.30
CA SER A 152 8.12 -15.41 5.62
C SER A 152 8.23 -16.94 5.52
N PRO A 153 9.26 -17.57 6.07
CA PRO A 153 9.36 -19.04 6.11
C PRO A 153 8.38 -19.66 7.10
N ASP A 154 7.94 -18.92 8.11
CA ASP A 154 7.08 -19.38 9.18
C ASP A 154 5.94 -18.38 9.47
N ALA A 155 4.94 -18.84 10.20
CA ALA A 155 3.79 -18.07 10.63
C ALA A 155 3.50 -18.29 12.12
N LEU A 156 3.00 -17.26 12.79
CA LEU A 156 2.29 -17.40 14.05
C LEU A 156 0.86 -17.78 13.72
N ILE A 157 0.52 -19.03 14.03
CA ILE A 157 -0.80 -19.62 13.75
C ILE A 157 -1.67 -19.65 15.00
N ALA A 158 -2.98 -19.59 14.79
CA ALA A 158 -3.99 -19.59 15.84
C ALA A 158 -5.10 -20.62 15.55
N ASP A 159 -5.73 -21.14 16.58
CA ASP A 159 -6.88 -22.05 16.49
C ASP A 159 -8.19 -21.33 16.13
N LYS A 160 -8.26 -20.03 16.36
CA LYS A 160 -9.40 -19.15 16.05
C LYS A 160 -8.97 -17.71 15.80
N PHE A 161 -9.82 -16.93 15.11
CA PHE A 161 -9.59 -15.50 14.89
C PHE A 161 -10.07 -14.70 16.11
N ALA A 162 -9.27 -14.67 17.18
CA ALA A 162 -9.58 -13.97 18.42
C ALA A 162 -8.31 -13.65 19.24
N GLU A 163 -8.37 -12.60 20.06
CA GLU A 163 -7.28 -12.15 20.93
C GLU A 163 -6.86 -13.24 21.96
N ASP A 164 -7.83 -14.04 22.41
CA ASP A 164 -7.63 -15.14 23.36
C ASP A 164 -7.31 -16.50 22.72
N ALA A 165 -7.03 -16.52 21.41
CA ALA A 165 -6.70 -17.76 20.69
C ALA A 165 -5.44 -18.44 21.24
N ASP A 166 -5.42 -19.77 21.19
CA ASP A 166 -4.18 -20.53 21.35
C ASP A 166 -3.29 -20.34 20.13
N THR A 167 -1.99 -20.17 20.35
CA THR A 167 -1.04 -19.85 19.28
C THR A 167 0.17 -20.76 19.30
N ARG A 168 0.75 -21.01 18.12
CA ARG A 168 2.03 -21.68 17.95
C ARG A 168 2.71 -21.25 16.65
N GLN A 169 3.98 -21.57 16.50
CA GLN A 169 4.72 -21.39 15.25
C GLN A 169 4.50 -22.59 14.32
N ALA A 170 4.43 -22.32 13.01
CA ALA A 170 4.41 -23.36 11.99
C ALA A 170 5.10 -22.86 10.71
N PRO A 171 5.67 -23.76 9.88
CA PRO A 171 6.09 -23.39 8.53
C PRO A 171 4.89 -22.81 7.74
N VAL A 172 5.10 -21.74 6.97
CA VAL A 172 4.02 -21.06 6.23
C VAL A 172 3.32 -21.98 5.22
N ASN A 173 4.02 -22.98 4.72
CA ASN A 173 3.55 -23.97 3.74
C ASN A 173 3.10 -25.31 4.36
N ASP A 174 3.04 -25.42 5.68
CA ASP A 174 2.58 -26.64 6.37
C ASP A 174 1.79 -26.27 7.65
N ILE A 175 0.73 -25.49 7.47
CA ILE A 175 -0.20 -25.15 8.55
C ILE A 175 -1.24 -26.25 8.69
N PRO A 176 -1.42 -26.85 9.89
CA PRO A 176 -2.38 -27.93 10.11
C PRO A 176 -3.83 -27.50 9.96
N ASP A 177 -4.69 -28.46 9.63
CA ASP A 177 -6.15 -28.26 9.63
C ASP A 177 -6.64 -27.75 10.99
N GLY A 178 -7.62 -26.86 10.97
CA GLY A 178 -8.15 -26.23 12.18
C GLY A 178 -7.33 -25.02 12.68
N TRP A 179 -6.13 -24.78 12.12
CA TRP A 179 -5.28 -23.64 12.44
C TRP A 179 -5.21 -22.64 11.29
N MET A 180 -5.03 -21.37 11.61
CA MET A 180 -4.90 -20.29 10.62
C MET A 180 -3.71 -19.38 10.94
N GLY A 181 -3.01 -18.94 9.93
CA GLY A 181 -1.93 -17.97 10.10
C GLY A 181 -2.49 -16.54 10.28
N LEU A 182 -2.04 -15.85 11.32
CA LEU A 182 -2.49 -14.50 11.66
C LEU A 182 -1.35 -13.47 11.74
N ASP A 183 -0.10 -13.92 11.84
CA ASP A 183 1.09 -13.05 11.77
C ASP A 183 2.27 -13.85 11.19
N ILE A 184 3.36 -13.16 10.84
CA ILE A 184 4.62 -13.82 10.50
C ILE A 184 5.26 -14.41 11.76
N GLY A 185 6.01 -15.50 11.60
CA GLY A 185 6.72 -16.14 12.70
C GLY A 185 8.05 -15.47 13.06
N GLU A 186 8.80 -16.07 13.99
CA GLU A 186 10.05 -15.48 14.48
C GLU A 186 11.16 -15.48 13.42
N GLU A 187 11.25 -16.52 12.58
CA GLU A 187 12.20 -16.55 11.47
C GLU A 187 11.79 -15.56 10.37
N GLY A 188 10.49 -15.38 10.14
CA GLY A 188 9.96 -14.37 9.23
C GLY A 188 10.34 -12.95 9.65
N LYS A 189 10.25 -12.63 10.94
CA LYS A 189 10.67 -11.34 11.49
C LYS A 189 12.17 -11.08 11.22
N LYS A 190 13.03 -12.09 11.42
CA LYS A 190 14.46 -12.01 11.13
C LYS A 190 14.72 -11.81 9.64
N THR A 191 14.09 -12.63 8.80
CA THR A 191 14.24 -12.58 7.34
C THR A 191 13.84 -11.20 6.79
N PHE A 192 12.69 -10.68 7.21
CA PHE A 192 12.22 -9.38 6.77
C PHE A 192 13.10 -8.24 7.28
N ARG A 193 13.51 -8.29 8.56
CA ARG A 193 14.41 -7.30 9.14
C ARG A 193 15.76 -7.25 8.39
N GLU A 194 16.41 -8.37 8.21
CA GLU A 194 17.70 -8.44 7.48
C GLU A 194 17.57 -7.86 6.08
N HIS A 195 16.49 -8.22 5.37
CA HIS A 195 16.24 -7.72 4.04
C HIS A 195 16.02 -6.21 4.02
N ILE A 196 15.16 -5.68 4.89
CA ILE A 196 14.82 -4.26 5.01
C ILE A 196 16.07 -3.43 5.32
N LEU A 197 16.92 -3.89 6.24
CA LEU A 197 18.14 -3.17 6.64
C LEU A 197 19.18 -3.04 5.50
N GLY A 198 19.12 -3.92 4.51
CA GLY A 198 19.96 -3.85 3.30
C GLY A 198 19.48 -2.81 2.29
N CYS A 199 18.28 -2.27 2.41
CA CYS A 199 17.66 -1.40 1.43
C CYS A 199 18.01 0.08 1.62
N LYS A 200 17.98 0.85 0.52
CA LYS A 200 18.18 2.31 0.50
C LYS A 200 16.88 3.08 0.23
N THR A 201 15.91 2.41 -0.36
CA THR A 201 14.55 2.93 -0.58
C THR A 201 13.56 1.87 -0.15
N ILE A 202 12.54 2.26 0.60
CA ILE A 202 11.56 1.35 1.18
C ILE A 202 10.17 1.95 0.99
N LEU A 203 9.26 1.19 0.39
CA LEU A 203 7.83 1.44 0.38
C LEU A 203 7.15 0.42 1.28
N TRP A 204 6.30 0.85 2.21
CA TRP A 204 5.46 -0.05 2.99
C TRP A 204 3.98 0.22 2.75
N ASN A 205 3.26 -0.79 2.23
CA ASN A 205 1.84 -0.77 1.98
C ASN A 205 1.16 -2.06 2.42
N GLY A 206 0.52 -2.05 3.55
CA GLY A 206 -0.19 -3.16 4.17
C GLY A 206 0.59 -3.88 5.27
N PRO A 207 -0.05 -4.15 6.42
CA PRO A 207 0.54 -4.88 7.54
C PRO A 207 0.83 -6.34 7.15
N VAL A 208 1.76 -6.97 7.88
CA VAL A 208 2.18 -8.34 7.63
C VAL A 208 1.51 -9.37 8.56
N GLY A 209 0.68 -8.90 9.48
CA GLY A 209 -0.14 -9.67 10.40
C GLY A 209 -1.41 -8.92 10.77
N VAL A 210 -2.27 -9.51 11.61
CA VAL A 210 -3.51 -8.91 12.13
C VAL A 210 -3.15 -7.92 13.23
N PHE A 211 -2.61 -6.76 12.84
CA PHE A 211 -2.03 -5.78 13.75
C PHE A 211 -3.04 -5.14 14.71
N GLU A 212 -4.33 -5.24 14.43
CA GLU A 212 -5.42 -4.78 15.30
C GLU A 212 -5.43 -5.54 16.64
N MET A 213 -5.05 -6.83 16.61
CA MET A 213 -4.90 -7.68 17.78
C MET A 213 -3.44 -7.69 18.25
N ASP A 214 -3.19 -7.30 19.51
CA ASP A 214 -1.81 -7.15 20.02
C ASP A 214 -0.99 -8.43 19.91
N LYS A 215 -1.62 -9.57 20.12
CA LYS A 215 -1.01 -10.89 19.98
C LYS A 215 -0.43 -11.16 18.58
N PHE A 216 -1.08 -10.63 17.54
CA PHE A 216 -0.73 -10.82 16.12
C PHE A 216 -0.16 -9.55 15.46
N ALA A 217 0.20 -8.55 16.27
CA ALA A 217 0.78 -7.30 15.81
C ALA A 217 2.31 -7.31 15.77
N THR A 218 2.93 -8.36 16.32
CA THR A 218 4.38 -8.40 16.59
C THR A 218 5.22 -8.43 15.31
N GLY A 219 4.73 -9.09 14.26
CA GLY A 219 5.39 -9.10 12.96
C GLY A 219 5.36 -7.73 12.28
N SER A 220 4.20 -7.08 12.26
CA SER A 220 4.08 -5.72 11.73
C SER A 220 4.90 -4.70 12.53
N LYS A 221 5.00 -4.89 13.85
CA LYS A 221 5.88 -4.08 14.71
C LYS A 221 7.35 -4.27 14.34
N ALA A 222 7.81 -5.51 14.17
CA ALA A 222 9.19 -5.81 13.78
C ALA A 222 9.53 -5.18 12.41
N VAL A 223 8.61 -5.21 11.45
CA VAL A 223 8.76 -4.53 10.15
C VAL A 223 8.87 -3.02 10.34
N ALA A 224 7.98 -2.40 11.13
CA ALA A 224 8.02 -0.96 11.41
C ALA A 224 9.33 -0.53 12.07
N GLU A 225 9.82 -1.29 13.05
CA GLU A 225 11.10 -1.06 13.73
C GLU A 225 12.29 -1.20 12.77
N ALA A 226 12.28 -2.20 11.89
CA ALA A 226 13.32 -2.39 10.87
C ALA A 226 13.34 -1.23 9.86
N ILE A 227 12.17 -0.72 9.45
CA ILE A 227 12.07 0.46 8.57
C ILE A 227 12.62 1.71 9.28
N ALA A 228 12.24 1.94 10.53
CA ALA A 228 12.74 3.06 11.33
C ALA A 228 14.26 3.00 11.49
N GLU A 229 14.82 1.83 11.76
CA GLU A 229 16.27 1.62 11.85
C GLU A 229 16.98 1.85 10.51
N ALA A 230 16.44 1.31 9.39
CA ALA A 230 16.98 1.56 8.05
C ALA A 230 16.96 3.07 7.72
N THR A 231 15.89 3.76 8.10
CA THR A 231 15.75 5.21 7.92
C THR A 231 16.80 5.98 8.71
N SER A 232 17.04 5.62 9.97
CA SER A 232 18.10 6.25 10.80
C SER A 232 19.50 6.05 10.22
N LYS A 233 19.70 4.99 9.42
CA LYS A 233 20.94 4.71 8.67
C LYS A 233 20.95 5.34 7.26
N GLY A 234 19.99 6.21 6.98
CA GLY A 234 19.93 7.02 5.76
C GLY A 234 19.12 6.41 4.61
N ALA A 235 18.34 5.35 4.81
CA ALA A 235 17.37 4.90 3.81
C ALA A 235 16.21 5.93 3.70
N PHE A 236 15.61 6.00 2.52
CA PHE A 236 14.34 6.72 2.34
C PHE A 236 13.19 5.74 2.50
N SER A 237 12.26 6.05 3.39
CA SER A 237 11.10 5.21 3.66
C SER A 237 9.79 5.99 3.48
N LEU A 238 8.86 5.41 2.74
CA LEU A 238 7.51 5.92 2.54
C LEU A 238 6.51 4.88 3.04
N ILE A 239 5.64 5.32 3.96
CA ILE A 239 4.56 4.49 4.50
C ILE A 239 3.26 4.96 3.86
N GLY A 240 2.51 4.05 3.26
CA GLY A 240 1.28 4.41 2.56
C GLY A 240 0.19 3.37 2.63
N GLY A 241 -1.06 3.86 2.54
CA GLY A 241 -2.26 3.06 2.75
C GLY A 241 -2.75 3.11 4.19
N GLY A 242 -4.09 3.15 4.36
CA GLY A 242 -4.73 3.39 5.66
C GLY A 242 -4.24 2.48 6.77
N ASP A 243 -4.18 1.17 6.51
CA ASP A 243 -3.78 0.16 7.50
C ASP A 243 -2.30 0.30 7.89
N SER A 244 -1.41 0.61 6.93
CA SER A 244 0.02 0.83 7.23
C SER A 244 0.23 2.09 8.06
N VAL A 245 -0.53 3.15 7.75
CA VAL A 245 -0.50 4.40 8.52
C VAL A 245 -1.05 4.18 9.93
N ALA A 246 -2.14 3.44 10.07
CA ALA A 246 -2.67 3.06 11.37
C ALA A 246 -1.65 2.22 12.16
N CYS A 247 -0.97 1.29 11.50
CA CYS A 247 0.02 0.40 12.08
C CYS A 247 1.25 1.18 12.59
N ILE A 248 1.86 2.06 11.77
CA ILE A 248 3.03 2.85 12.18
C ILE A 248 2.71 3.81 13.34
N ASN A 249 1.49 4.35 13.36
CA ASN A 249 1.01 5.20 14.44
C ASN A 249 0.77 4.41 15.74
N LYS A 250 0.18 3.20 15.65
CA LYS A 250 0.00 2.30 16.80
C LYS A 250 1.32 2.04 17.52
N PHE A 251 2.41 1.92 16.79
CA PHE A 251 3.74 1.67 17.37
C PHE A 251 4.54 2.94 17.67
N SER A 252 3.96 4.15 17.50
CA SER A 252 4.63 5.44 17.75
C SER A 252 5.96 5.59 17.01
N LEU A 253 6.00 5.16 15.74
CA LEU A 253 7.19 5.19 14.89
C LEU A 253 7.04 6.13 13.67
N ALA A 254 5.93 6.88 13.56
CA ALA A 254 5.66 7.74 12.41
C ALA A 254 6.71 8.85 12.24
N ASP A 255 7.29 9.35 13.31
CA ASP A 255 8.36 10.36 13.32
C ASP A 255 9.76 9.78 13.02
N LYS A 256 9.89 8.46 12.96
CA LYS A 256 11.14 7.73 12.70
C LYS A 256 11.29 7.23 11.27
N VAL A 257 10.33 7.54 10.41
CA VAL A 257 10.35 7.22 8.98
C VAL A 257 10.43 8.50 8.14
N SER A 258 10.80 8.39 6.86
CA SER A 258 11.02 9.58 6.05
C SER A 258 9.72 10.30 5.67
N TYR A 259 8.66 9.53 5.38
CA TYR A 259 7.37 10.10 5.01
C TYR A 259 6.21 9.14 5.32
N VAL A 260 5.15 9.66 5.92
CA VAL A 260 3.87 8.97 6.11
C VAL A 260 2.83 9.64 5.23
N SER A 261 2.40 8.95 4.18
CA SER A 261 1.47 9.51 3.21
C SER A 261 0.04 9.57 3.74
N THR A 262 -0.62 10.68 3.49
CA THR A 262 -2.06 10.86 3.73
C THR A 262 -2.91 10.44 2.54
N GLY A 263 -2.26 10.04 1.44
CA GLY A 263 -2.87 9.83 0.14
C GLY A 263 -3.85 8.65 0.03
N GLY A 264 -3.72 7.63 0.88
CA GLY A 264 -4.59 6.47 0.83
C GLY A 264 -4.71 5.88 -0.58
N GLY A 265 -5.93 5.91 -1.15
CA GLY A 265 -6.20 5.43 -2.51
C GLY A 265 -5.48 6.23 -3.61
N ALA A 266 -5.28 7.53 -3.42
CA ALA A 266 -4.58 8.36 -4.40
C ALA A 266 -3.10 7.96 -4.54
N LEU A 267 -2.43 7.67 -3.40
CA LEU A 267 -1.07 7.14 -3.43
C LEU A 267 -0.99 5.82 -4.19
N LEU A 268 -1.92 4.90 -3.92
CA LEU A 268 -1.93 3.58 -4.59
C LEU A 268 -2.12 3.72 -6.10
N GLU A 269 -3.08 4.55 -6.53
CA GLU A 269 -3.31 4.81 -7.95
C GLU A 269 -2.10 5.49 -8.62
N TYR A 270 -1.39 6.38 -7.90
CA TYR A 270 -0.17 6.99 -8.42
C TYR A 270 0.96 5.96 -8.59
N ILE A 271 1.15 5.08 -7.61
CA ILE A 271 2.11 3.96 -7.69
C ILE A 271 1.74 2.99 -8.83
N GLU A 272 0.46 2.78 -9.09
CA GLU A 272 -0.05 2.03 -10.24
C GLU A 272 0.16 2.73 -11.59
N GLY A 273 0.80 3.90 -11.61
CA GLY A 273 1.08 4.66 -12.83
C GLY A 273 -0.12 5.40 -13.41
N LYS A 274 -1.21 5.52 -12.68
CA LYS A 274 -2.40 6.24 -13.10
C LYS A 274 -2.21 7.75 -12.98
N GLU A 275 -2.66 8.50 -13.98
CA GLU A 275 -2.74 9.95 -13.87
C GLU A 275 -3.82 10.35 -12.86
N LEU A 276 -3.44 11.13 -11.85
CA LEU A 276 -4.38 11.62 -10.85
C LEU A 276 -5.09 12.88 -11.38
N PRO A 277 -6.44 12.88 -11.52
CA PRO A 277 -7.18 14.02 -12.05
C PRO A 277 -6.91 15.35 -11.32
N GLY A 278 -6.79 15.31 -9.97
CA GLY A 278 -6.50 16.49 -9.17
C GLY A 278 -5.09 17.04 -9.36
N VAL A 279 -4.14 16.21 -9.77
CA VAL A 279 -2.77 16.63 -10.13
C VAL A 279 -2.74 17.17 -11.56
N ALA A 280 -3.32 16.43 -12.49
CA ALA A 280 -3.37 16.82 -13.90
C ALA A 280 -4.07 18.16 -14.11
N ALA A 281 -5.13 18.44 -13.34
CA ALA A 281 -5.89 19.69 -13.43
C ALA A 281 -5.06 20.95 -13.08
N ILE A 282 -4.06 20.80 -12.18
CA ILE A 282 -3.15 21.91 -11.84
C ILE A 282 -2.01 22.04 -12.85
N ARG A 283 -1.47 20.91 -13.35
CA ARG A 283 -0.33 20.89 -14.28
C ARG A 283 -0.67 21.33 -15.70
N LYS A 284 -1.96 21.33 -16.06
CA LYS A 284 -2.49 21.87 -17.34
C LYS A 284 -2.55 23.38 -17.31
#